data_84ccd80e156a71017f438b58a8f126f0
#
_entry.id   84ccd80e156a71017f438b58a8f126f0
#
_cell.length_a   1.000
_cell.length_b   1.000
_cell.length_c   1.000
_cell.angle_alpha   90.00
_cell.angle_beta   90.00
_cell.angle_gamma   90.00
#
_symmetry.space_group_name_H-M   'P 1'
#
loop_
_entity.id
_entity.type
_entity.pdbx_description
1 polymer ?
#
loop_
_entity_poly.entity_id
_entity_poly.type
_entity_poly.pdbx_seq_one_letter_code
_entity_poly.pdbx_strand_id
1 'polypeptide(L)'
;PVGWADGELPLAAEGLVVNRFADGLDHPRTLQALPNGDILVTLTRAPKLDTGEGGNWLRDLVAGFLFRKAGAGGESANELVLLRDADGDGVAEGRLTLRDDLDSPSGIAWGDDTLYVANHDEVLAFDYALGGTELTGQGRKIADLAEGTGHWMRNLALHPDGDRLYAAVGSKSNIGEDGMEIEQGRALIWEINLETGRQRVFGAGLRNANGLDFSPWSGELWTTVNERDMLGSDLVPDYLTNVPVGVHYGWPWIYYGDNFDRRVKYPIPQALSYVRTPEYALGPHVAALGL
;
A
#
# COMPACT_ATOMS: atom_id res chain seq x y z
N PRO A 1 11.06 -10.20 -15.95
CA PRO A 1 9.64 -10.33 -16.24
C PRO A 1 9.46 -10.83 -17.67
N VAL A 2 8.53 -11.73 -17.86
CA VAL A 2 8.10 -12.15 -19.21
C VAL A 2 6.80 -11.39 -19.45
N GLY A 3 6.79 -10.52 -20.45
CA GLY A 3 5.56 -9.83 -20.88
C GLY A 3 4.69 -10.73 -21.74
N TRP A 4 3.46 -10.33 -21.93
CA TRP A 4 2.57 -10.93 -22.91
C TRP A 4 3.06 -10.58 -24.33
N ALA A 5 3.00 -11.51 -25.27
CA ALA A 5 3.27 -11.21 -26.66
C ALA A 5 2.18 -10.30 -27.26
N ASP A 6 2.50 -9.63 -28.37
CA ASP A 6 1.52 -8.77 -29.05
C ASP A 6 0.25 -9.56 -29.40
N GLY A 7 -0.90 -9.07 -28.93
CA GLY A 7 -2.20 -9.72 -29.10
C GLY A 7 -2.48 -10.91 -28.17
N GLU A 8 -1.54 -11.27 -27.29
CA GLU A 8 -1.76 -12.30 -26.29
C GLU A 8 -2.43 -11.71 -25.04
N LEU A 9 -3.47 -12.37 -24.53
CA LEU A 9 -4.23 -11.99 -23.35
C LEU A 9 -4.31 -13.17 -22.39
N PRO A 10 -4.50 -12.91 -21.07
CA PRO A 10 -4.83 -13.97 -20.12
C PRO A 10 -6.08 -14.72 -20.54
N LEU A 11 -6.14 -16.01 -20.25
CA LEU A 11 -7.33 -16.82 -20.51
C LEU A 11 -8.43 -16.42 -19.51
N ALA A 12 -9.54 -15.91 -20.01
CA ALA A 12 -10.70 -15.55 -19.18
C ALA A 12 -11.42 -16.81 -18.69
N ALA A 13 -11.97 -16.78 -17.47
CA ALA A 13 -12.92 -17.79 -17.01
C ALA A 13 -14.25 -17.68 -17.79
N GLU A 14 -15.04 -18.76 -17.76
CA GLU A 14 -16.35 -18.78 -18.43
C GLU A 14 -17.26 -17.61 -17.96
N GLY A 15 -17.84 -16.88 -18.89
CA GLY A 15 -18.69 -15.71 -18.62
C GLY A 15 -17.93 -14.41 -18.38
N LEU A 16 -16.60 -14.41 -18.47
CA LEU A 16 -15.75 -13.22 -18.33
C LEU A 16 -15.01 -12.92 -19.64
N VAL A 17 -14.65 -11.65 -19.81
CA VAL A 17 -13.78 -11.16 -20.89
C VAL A 17 -12.59 -10.45 -20.28
N VAL A 18 -11.41 -10.59 -20.87
CA VAL A 18 -10.20 -9.86 -20.50
C VAL A 18 -9.82 -8.92 -21.63
N ASN A 19 -9.74 -7.64 -21.34
CA ASN A 19 -9.28 -6.61 -22.25
C ASN A 19 -8.01 -5.96 -21.71
N ARG A 20 -7.17 -5.45 -22.60
CA ARG A 20 -6.07 -4.56 -22.21
C ARG A 20 -6.62 -3.15 -22.10
N PHE A 21 -6.85 -2.67 -20.88
CA PHE A 21 -7.41 -1.33 -20.62
C PHE A 21 -6.42 -0.21 -21.02
N ALA A 22 -5.14 -0.34 -20.64
CA ALA A 22 -4.08 0.59 -21.01
C ALA A 22 -2.73 -0.13 -21.09
N ASP A 23 -1.78 0.46 -21.81
CA ASP A 23 -0.39 -0.01 -21.89
C ASP A 23 0.61 1.15 -21.80
N GLY A 24 1.91 0.85 -21.92
CA GLY A 24 2.97 1.86 -21.88
C GLY A 24 3.09 2.61 -20.54
N LEU A 25 2.53 2.07 -19.45
CA LEU A 25 2.65 2.66 -18.11
C LEU A 25 3.99 2.24 -17.46
N ASP A 26 4.75 3.22 -16.96
CA ASP A 26 6.02 2.92 -16.27
C ASP A 26 5.75 2.53 -14.81
N HIS A 27 5.73 1.25 -14.55
CA HIS A 27 5.61 0.68 -13.21
C HIS A 27 4.32 1.09 -12.48
N PRO A 28 3.12 0.81 -13.04
CA PRO A 28 1.85 1.09 -12.38
C PRO A 28 1.74 0.34 -11.06
N ARG A 29 1.28 1.02 -10.01
CA ARG A 29 1.32 0.47 -8.64
C ARG A 29 -0.05 0.33 -8.02
N THR A 30 -0.79 1.41 -7.91
CA THR A 30 -2.12 1.46 -7.32
C THR A 30 -3.10 2.05 -8.31
N LEU A 31 -4.28 1.45 -8.39
CA LEU A 31 -5.37 1.91 -9.20
C LEU A 31 -6.54 2.31 -8.31
N GLN A 32 -7.18 3.43 -8.64
CA GLN A 32 -8.41 3.89 -8.00
C GLN A 32 -9.44 4.19 -9.08
N ALA A 33 -10.51 3.41 -9.10
CA ALA A 33 -11.66 3.71 -9.95
C ALA A 33 -12.46 4.87 -9.34
N LEU A 34 -12.81 5.84 -10.17
CA LEU A 34 -13.68 6.96 -9.82
C LEU A 34 -15.13 6.66 -10.23
N PRO A 35 -16.14 7.31 -9.60
CA PRO A 35 -17.56 7.05 -9.90
C PRO A 35 -17.99 7.33 -11.35
N ASN A 36 -17.23 8.15 -12.10
CA ASN A 36 -17.49 8.46 -13.50
C ASN A 36 -16.81 7.48 -14.48
N GLY A 37 -16.14 6.44 -13.99
CA GLY A 37 -15.42 5.46 -14.79
C GLY A 37 -13.95 5.79 -15.07
N ASP A 38 -13.48 6.98 -14.74
CA ASP A 38 -12.04 7.31 -14.82
C ASP A 38 -11.23 6.42 -13.86
N ILE A 39 -10.01 6.06 -14.24
CA ILE A 39 -9.08 5.31 -13.41
C ILE A 39 -7.86 6.16 -13.11
N LEU A 40 -7.59 6.40 -11.82
CA LEU A 40 -6.34 6.99 -11.36
C LEU A 40 -5.29 5.90 -11.15
N VAL A 41 -4.05 6.16 -11.57
CA VAL A 41 -2.94 5.22 -11.44
C VAL A 41 -1.70 5.94 -10.94
N THR A 42 -1.07 5.41 -9.88
CA THR A 42 0.27 5.85 -9.49
C THR A 42 1.33 5.10 -10.31
N LEU A 43 2.25 5.83 -10.93
CA LEU A 43 3.42 5.29 -11.62
C LEU A 43 4.64 5.54 -10.76
N THR A 44 5.14 4.48 -10.11
CA THR A 44 6.12 4.68 -9.05
C THR A 44 6.97 3.44 -8.78
N ARG A 45 8.17 3.67 -8.26
CA ARG A 45 9.08 2.66 -7.73
C ARG A 45 9.41 2.98 -6.28
N ALA A 46 10.06 2.04 -5.59
CA ALA A 46 10.54 2.26 -4.24
C ALA A 46 11.43 3.51 -4.17
N PRO A 47 11.33 4.31 -3.08
CA PRO A 47 12.23 5.43 -2.88
C PRO A 47 13.69 4.96 -2.92
N LYS A 48 14.60 5.83 -3.36
CA LYS A 48 16.04 5.50 -3.39
C LYS A 48 16.48 5.12 -1.98
N LEU A 49 17.13 3.96 -1.86
CA LEU A 49 17.76 3.55 -0.61
C LEU A 49 18.78 4.62 -0.21
N ASP A 50 18.53 5.28 0.90
CA ASP A 50 19.59 6.00 1.58
C ASP A 50 20.53 4.94 2.18
N THR A 51 21.60 4.63 1.46
CA THR A 51 22.65 3.71 1.93
C THR A 51 23.49 4.46 2.94
N GLY A 52 22.89 4.72 4.12
CA GLY A 52 23.62 5.28 5.26
C GLY A 52 24.89 4.49 5.53
N GLU A 53 25.93 5.16 5.97
CA GLU A 53 27.24 4.60 6.29
C GLU A 53 27.08 3.37 7.23
N GLY A 54 27.25 2.16 6.68
CA GLY A 54 27.21 0.90 7.45
C GLY A 54 26.61 -0.30 6.73
N GLY A 55 26.03 -0.15 5.55
CA GLY A 55 25.47 -1.25 4.79
C GLY A 55 26.54 -2.22 4.25
N ASN A 56 26.21 -3.50 4.17
CA ASN A 56 27.08 -4.49 3.51
C ASN A 56 27.00 -4.25 1.98
N TRP A 57 27.91 -3.45 1.46
CA TRP A 57 27.98 -3.03 0.05
C TRP A 57 27.84 -4.19 -0.95
N LEU A 58 28.32 -5.38 -0.59
CA LEU A 58 28.24 -6.57 -1.43
C LEU A 58 26.80 -7.12 -1.48
N ARG A 59 26.11 -7.12 -0.35
CA ARG A 59 24.68 -7.48 -0.25
C ARG A 59 23.84 -6.51 -1.08
N ASP A 60 24.12 -5.23 -0.98
CA ASP A 60 23.37 -4.18 -1.66
C ASP A 60 23.63 -4.20 -3.17
N LEU A 61 24.84 -4.54 -3.60
CA LEU A 61 25.19 -4.76 -5.01
C LEU A 61 24.42 -5.96 -5.59
N VAL A 62 24.39 -7.08 -4.87
CA VAL A 62 23.69 -8.30 -5.31
C VAL A 62 22.18 -8.07 -5.30
N ALA A 63 21.63 -7.44 -4.26
CA ALA A 63 20.21 -7.07 -4.17
C ALA A 63 19.83 -6.13 -5.32
N GLY A 64 20.61 -5.09 -5.57
CA GLY A 64 20.38 -4.13 -6.66
C GLY A 64 20.44 -4.78 -8.06
N PHE A 65 21.30 -5.78 -8.24
CA PHE A 65 21.33 -6.58 -9.48
C PHE A 65 20.08 -7.45 -9.62
N LEU A 66 19.65 -8.12 -8.55
CA LEU A 66 18.44 -8.95 -8.53
C LEU A 66 17.18 -8.12 -8.73
N PHE A 67 17.07 -6.96 -8.08
CA PHE A 67 15.94 -6.04 -8.26
C PHE A 67 15.85 -5.51 -9.69
N ARG A 68 16.99 -5.14 -10.31
CA ARG A 68 17.00 -4.75 -11.73
C ARG A 68 16.58 -5.88 -12.64
N LYS A 69 17.05 -7.10 -12.39
CA LYS A 69 16.65 -8.28 -13.17
C LYS A 69 15.15 -8.62 -12.97
N ALA A 70 14.60 -8.34 -11.81
CA ALA A 70 13.18 -8.47 -11.51
C ALA A 70 12.31 -7.32 -12.07
N GLY A 71 12.93 -6.29 -12.69
CA GLY A 71 12.21 -5.12 -13.20
C GLY A 71 11.87 -4.07 -12.13
N ALA A 72 12.28 -4.27 -10.89
CA ALA A 72 12.02 -3.35 -9.77
C ALA A 72 13.06 -2.23 -9.63
N GLY A 73 14.13 -2.24 -10.44
CA GLY A 73 15.16 -1.19 -10.44
C GLY A 73 14.89 -0.12 -11.49
N GLY A 74 15.48 1.06 -11.31
CA GLY A 74 15.39 2.20 -12.22
C GLY A 74 14.96 3.48 -11.50
N GLU A 75 14.85 4.57 -12.25
CA GLU A 75 14.27 5.81 -11.73
C GLU A 75 12.75 5.66 -11.62
N SER A 76 12.16 6.27 -10.60
CA SER A 76 10.71 6.31 -10.43
C SER A 76 10.13 7.43 -11.29
N ALA A 77 9.02 7.17 -11.99
CA ALA A 77 8.29 8.23 -12.68
C ALA A 77 7.70 9.23 -11.69
N ASN A 78 7.28 8.75 -10.50
CA ASN A 78 6.66 9.57 -9.46
C ASN A 78 5.42 10.33 -9.96
N GLU A 79 4.66 9.69 -10.83
CA GLU A 79 3.50 10.29 -11.49
C GLU A 79 2.18 9.79 -10.91
N LEU A 80 1.19 10.65 -10.97
CA LEU A 80 -0.23 10.30 -10.89
C LEU A 80 -0.86 10.52 -12.26
N VAL A 81 -1.42 9.48 -12.84
CA VAL A 81 -1.99 9.46 -14.17
C VAL A 81 -3.48 9.18 -14.09
N LEU A 82 -4.27 9.89 -14.92
CA LEU A 82 -5.66 9.61 -15.20
C LEU A 82 -5.77 8.83 -16.52
N LEU A 83 -6.50 7.72 -16.48
CA LEU A 83 -6.91 6.96 -17.65
C LEU A 83 -8.42 7.10 -17.83
N ARG A 84 -8.84 7.40 -19.05
CA ARG A 84 -10.26 7.59 -19.39
C ARG A 84 -10.65 6.74 -20.59
N ASP A 85 -11.64 5.90 -20.39
CA ASP A 85 -12.36 5.18 -21.44
C ASP A 85 -13.58 6.05 -21.80
N ALA A 86 -13.51 6.72 -22.95
CA ALA A 86 -14.50 7.73 -23.32
C ALA A 86 -15.75 7.15 -24.00
N ASP A 87 -15.64 5.97 -24.63
CA ASP A 87 -16.73 5.32 -25.35
C ASP A 87 -17.26 4.05 -24.65
N GLY A 88 -16.62 3.63 -23.56
CA GLY A 88 -17.07 2.53 -22.72
C GLY A 88 -16.77 1.14 -23.29
N ASP A 89 -15.77 1.02 -24.17
CA ASP A 89 -15.40 -0.23 -24.82
C ASP A 89 -14.42 -1.09 -24.00
N GLY A 90 -13.93 -0.57 -22.86
CA GLY A 90 -12.99 -1.23 -21.97
C GLY A 90 -11.51 -0.98 -22.33
N VAL A 91 -11.24 0.04 -23.16
CA VAL A 91 -9.89 0.53 -23.49
C VAL A 91 -9.82 2.03 -23.23
N ALA A 92 -8.77 2.49 -22.57
CA ALA A 92 -8.60 3.91 -22.31
C ALA A 92 -7.96 4.62 -23.52
N GLU A 93 -8.70 5.54 -24.18
CA GLU A 93 -8.18 6.43 -25.22
C GLU A 93 -7.46 7.64 -24.62
N GLY A 94 -7.91 8.08 -23.43
CA GLY A 94 -7.36 9.24 -22.72
C GLY A 94 -6.32 8.83 -21.68
N ARG A 95 -5.11 9.44 -21.77
CA ARG A 95 -4.08 9.37 -20.74
C ARG A 95 -3.61 10.77 -20.42
N LEU A 96 -3.75 11.19 -19.16
CA LEU A 96 -3.36 12.50 -18.69
C LEU A 96 -2.48 12.36 -17.44
N THR A 97 -1.31 12.97 -17.43
CA THR A 97 -0.51 13.10 -16.21
C THR A 97 -1.07 14.26 -15.39
N LEU A 98 -1.65 13.92 -14.23
CA LEU A 98 -2.20 14.91 -13.30
C LEU A 98 -1.09 15.53 -12.45
N ARG A 99 -0.06 14.75 -12.07
CA ARG A 99 1.13 15.18 -11.30
C ARG A 99 2.35 14.37 -11.72
N ASP A 100 3.53 15.02 -11.71
CA ASP A 100 4.85 14.41 -12.01
C ASP A 100 5.93 14.83 -11.00
N ASP A 101 5.51 15.45 -9.90
CA ASP A 101 6.38 15.98 -8.84
C ASP A 101 6.10 15.35 -7.46
N LEU A 102 5.52 14.16 -7.43
CA LEU A 102 5.26 13.40 -6.21
C LEU A 102 6.52 12.65 -5.76
N ASP A 103 6.51 12.11 -4.53
CA ASP A 103 7.62 11.31 -4.01
C ASP A 103 7.18 9.90 -3.65
N SER A 104 7.50 8.96 -4.55
CA SER A 104 7.11 7.54 -4.42
C SER A 104 5.63 7.36 -4.04
N PRO A 105 4.68 7.97 -4.80
CA PRO A 105 3.25 7.92 -4.49
C PRO A 105 2.73 6.49 -4.60
N SER A 106 1.90 6.08 -3.64
CA SER A 106 1.35 4.72 -3.64
C SER A 106 -0.10 4.61 -3.18
N GLY A 107 -0.58 5.50 -2.33
CA GLY A 107 -1.97 5.51 -1.87
C GLY A 107 -2.79 6.54 -2.61
N ILE A 108 -4.03 6.18 -2.96
CA ILE A 108 -5.00 7.08 -3.57
C ILE A 108 -6.34 6.88 -2.85
N ALA A 109 -7.02 7.98 -2.54
CA ALA A 109 -8.42 7.97 -2.14
C ALA A 109 -9.10 9.24 -2.66
N TRP A 110 -10.38 9.16 -3.01
CA TRP A 110 -11.15 10.32 -3.48
C TRP A 110 -12.52 10.37 -2.81
N GLY A 111 -12.96 11.57 -2.49
CA GLY A 111 -14.31 11.87 -1.99
C GLY A 111 -14.49 13.36 -1.78
N ASP A 112 -15.72 13.84 -1.89
CA ASP A 112 -16.11 15.24 -1.67
C ASP A 112 -15.23 16.24 -2.46
N ASP A 113 -15.03 15.95 -3.77
CA ASP A 113 -14.19 16.74 -4.67
C ASP A 113 -12.75 16.94 -4.16
N THR A 114 -12.26 16.04 -3.31
CA THR A 114 -10.89 16.02 -2.81
C THR A 114 -10.21 14.72 -3.18
N LEU A 115 -9.01 14.83 -3.75
CA LEU A 115 -8.13 13.71 -4.04
C LEU A 115 -7.00 13.67 -3.00
N TYR A 116 -6.90 12.54 -2.32
CA TYR A 116 -5.84 12.26 -1.36
C TYR A 116 -4.80 11.36 -2.01
N VAL A 117 -3.53 11.74 -1.89
CA VAL A 117 -2.40 10.97 -2.41
C VAL A 117 -1.39 10.78 -1.28
N ALA A 118 -1.01 9.53 -1.03
CA ALA A 118 0.07 9.24 -0.09
C ALA A 118 1.38 9.07 -0.84
N ASN A 119 2.34 9.93 -0.53
CA ASN A 119 3.76 9.72 -0.75
C ASN A 119 4.30 8.72 0.28
N HIS A 120 5.58 8.36 0.19
CA HIS A 120 6.17 7.40 1.13
C HIS A 120 6.26 7.93 2.59
N ASP A 121 6.17 9.26 2.80
CA ASP A 121 6.40 9.94 4.08
C ASP A 121 5.27 10.90 4.50
N GLU A 122 4.32 11.17 3.62
CA GLU A 122 3.23 12.11 3.91
C GLU A 122 1.96 11.81 3.12
N VAL A 123 0.86 12.44 3.53
CA VAL A 123 -0.40 12.46 2.77
C VAL A 123 -0.71 13.88 2.32
N LEU A 124 -0.95 14.03 1.02
CA LEU A 124 -1.35 15.28 0.38
C LEU A 124 -2.83 15.23 -0.03
N ALA A 125 -3.50 16.38 0.06
CA ALA A 125 -4.85 16.58 -0.47
C ALA A 125 -4.83 17.64 -1.58
N PHE A 126 -5.55 17.34 -2.65
CA PHE A 126 -5.75 18.21 -3.79
C PHE A 126 -7.23 18.43 -4.05
N ASP A 127 -7.63 19.64 -4.39
CA ASP A 127 -8.97 19.88 -4.91
C ASP A 127 -9.10 19.21 -6.28
N TYR A 128 -10.07 18.30 -6.41
CA TYR A 128 -10.27 17.54 -7.65
C TYR A 128 -11.75 17.21 -7.83
N ALA A 129 -12.41 18.00 -8.66
CA ALA A 129 -13.78 17.73 -9.08
C ALA A 129 -13.81 16.51 -10.03
N LEU A 130 -14.83 15.67 -9.89
CA LEU A 130 -15.02 14.49 -10.72
C LEU A 130 -15.05 14.84 -12.22
N GLY A 131 -14.21 14.16 -13.00
CA GLY A 131 -14.04 14.44 -14.43
C GLY A 131 -13.00 15.51 -14.76
N GLY A 132 -12.33 16.08 -13.74
CA GLY A 132 -11.20 16.98 -13.92
C GLY A 132 -10.07 16.36 -14.72
N THR A 133 -9.28 17.21 -15.39
CA THR A 133 -8.16 16.79 -16.25
C THR A 133 -6.81 17.29 -15.76
N GLU A 134 -6.79 18.02 -14.65
CA GLU A 134 -5.57 18.59 -14.06
C GLU A 134 -5.72 18.72 -12.54
N LEU A 135 -4.62 18.66 -11.82
CA LEU A 135 -4.49 19.05 -10.42
C LEU A 135 -3.68 20.35 -10.36
N THR A 136 -4.32 21.43 -9.91
CA THR A 136 -3.68 22.75 -9.82
C THR A 136 -3.11 22.99 -8.43
N GLY A 137 -2.05 23.81 -8.35
CA GLY A 137 -1.41 24.19 -7.10
C GLY A 137 -0.57 23.08 -6.46
N GLN A 138 -0.05 23.37 -5.28
CA GLN A 138 0.66 22.38 -4.46
C GLN A 138 -0.34 21.69 -3.55
N GLY A 139 -0.18 20.36 -3.37
CA GLY A 139 -1.01 19.61 -2.46
C GLY A 139 -0.92 20.16 -1.03
N ARG A 140 -2.06 20.21 -0.35
CA ARG A 140 -2.11 20.54 1.08
C ARG A 140 -1.74 19.32 1.90
N LYS A 141 -0.62 19.37 2.64
CA LYS A 141 -0.24 18.29 3.54
C LYS A 141 -1.26 18.14 4.67
N ILE A 142 -1.75 16.92 4.87
CA ILE A 142 -2.72 16.56 5.91
C ILE A 142 -2.09 15.76 7.03
N ALA A 143 -1.07 14.95 6.72
CA ALA A 143 -0.44 14.05 7.68
C ALA A 143 1.00 13.78 7.31
N ASP A 144 1.87 13.68 8.32
CA ASP A 144 3.17 13.05 8.18
C ASP A 144 3.05 11.55 8.47
N LEU A 145 3.78 10.73 7.71
CA LEU A 145 3.87 9.29 7.89
C LEU A 145 5.33 8.90 8.18
N ALA A 146 5.53 7.75 8.82
CA ALA A 146 6.88 7.30 9.12
C ALA A 146 7.69 7.10 7.83
N GLU A 147 8.71 7.92 7.67
CA GLU A 147 9.62 7.96 6.53
C GLU A 147 10.48 6.70 6.41
N GLY A 148 10.90 6.35 5.21
CA GLY A 148 12.01 5.43 4.95
C GLY A 148 11.67 4.21 4.12
N THR A 149 12.69 3.39 3.95
CA THR A 149 12.71 2.16 3.16
C THR A 149 12.06 0.98 3.89
N GLY A 150 12.12 -0.20 3.33
CA GLY A 150 11.41 -1.37 3.82
C GLY A 150 10.05 -1.47 3.12
N HIS A 151 8.97 -1.63 3.85
CA HIS A 151 7.62 -1.55 3.29
C HIS A 151 7.25 -0.08 3.13
N TRP A 152 7.58 0.49 2.00
CA TRP A 152 7.47 1.93 1.69
C TRP A 152 6.10 2.35 1.17
N MET A 153 5.30 1.43 0.66
CA MET A 153 3.95 1.72 0.18
C MET A 153 3.04 2.21 1.31
N ARG A 154 2.17 3.16 0.97
CA ARG A 154 1.17 3.75 1.85
C ARG A 154 -0.18 3.64 1.16
N ASN A 155 -1.01 2.70 1.58
CA ASN A 155 -2.35 2.57 1.04
C ASN A 155 -3.32 3.44 1.83
N LEU A 156 -4.31 4.01 1.15
CA LEU A 156 -5.32 4.90 1.71
C LEU A 156 -6.72 4.30 1.56
N ALA A 157 -7.58 4.56 2.55
CA ALA A 157 -9.02 4.38 2.43
C ALA A 157 -9.74 5.57 3.07
N LEU A 158 -10.65 6.20 2.34
CA LEU A 158 -11.52 7.24 2.88
C LEU A 158 -12.72 6.60 3.58
N HIS A 159 -13.04 7.05 4.80
CA HIS A 159 -14.26 6.61 5.48
C HIS A 159 -15.50 6.99 4.65
N PRO A 160 -16.53 6.13 4.57
CA PRO A 160 -17.75 6.44 3.82
C PRO A 160 -18.44 7.75 4.23
N ASP A 161 -18.27 8.21 5.48
CA ASP A 161 -18.79 9.50 5.94
C ASP A 161 -17.98 10.71 5.45
N GLY A 162 -16.81 10.50 4.81
CA GLY A 162 -15.94 11.55 4.27
C GLY A 162 -15.11 12.32 5.30
N ASP A 163 -15.22 12.03 6.60
CA ASP A 163 -14.61 12.80 7.70
C ASP A 163 -13.23 12.28 8.16
N ARG A 164 -12.86 11.07 7.77
CA ARG A 164 -11.64 10.36 8.20
C ARG A 164 -10.96 9.65 7.06
N LEU A 165 -9.64 9.68 7.08
CA LEU A 165 -8.79 8.93 6.15
C LEU A 165 -7.98 7.90 6.93
N TYR A 166 -7.84 6.71 6.39
CA TYR A 166 -7.02 5.64 6.94
C TYR A 166 -5.78 5.44 6.08
N ALA A 167 -4.61 5.36 6.72
CA ALA A 167 -3.34 5.18 6.05
C ALA A 167 -2.59 3.96 6.62
N ALA A 168 -2.32 2.97 5.80
CA ALA A 168 -1.50 1.82 6.16
C ALA A 168 -0.02 2.17 6.05
N VAL A 169 0.74 1.82 7.08
CA VAL A 169 2.20 2.00 7.13
C VAL A 169 2.84 0.68 7.53
N GLY A 170 3.49 0.01 6.57
CA GLY A 170 4.17 -1.26 6.82
C GLY A 170 5.44 -1.11 7.66
N SER A 171 5.95 -2.21 8.21
CA SER A 171 7.19 -2.25 8.98
C SER A 171 8.41 -1.86 8.14
N LYS A 172 9.48 -1.43 8.78
CA LYS A 172 10.77 -1.20 8.12
C LYS A 172 11.54 -2.51 7.93
N SER A 173 11.49 -3.38 8.92
CA SER A 173 12.20 -4.65 8.99
C SER A 173 11.25 -5.85 8.87
N ASN A 174 11.83 -7.06 8.81
CA ASN A 174 11.03 -8.28 8.74
C ASN A 174 10.35 -8.62 10.08
N ILE A 175 11.10 -8.53 11.18
CA ILE A 175 10.66 -8.93 12.54
C ILE A 175 11.15 -7.97 13.64
N GLY A 176 11.52 -6.74 13.31
CA GLY A 176 12.10 -5.78 14.25
C GLY A 176 13.59 -6.02 14.52
N GLU A 177 14.28 -6.76 13.63
CA GLU A 177 15.69 -7.15 13.82
C GLU A 177 16.68 -5.98 13.88
N ASP A 178 16.32 -4.85 13.27
CA ASP A 178 17.17 -3.65 13.22
C ASP A 178 16.88 -2.66 14.37
N GLY A 179 15.96 -2.99 15.27
CA GLY A 179 15.58 -2.16 16.41
C GLY A 179 14.10 -1.77 16.40
N MET A 180 13.47 -1.74 17.57
CA MET A 180 12.05 -1.34 17.66
C MET A 180 11.86 0.18 17.57
N GLU A 181 12.90 0.94 17.77
CA GLU A 181 12.89 2.40 17.63
C GLU A 181 12.67 2.85 16.18
N ILE A 182 13.16 2.09 15.19
CA ILE A 182 12.95 2.38 13.77
C ILE A 182 11.57 1.96 13.28
N GLU A 183 10.84 1.19 14.07
CA GLU A 183 9.47 0.76 13.79
C GLU A 183 8.42 1.71 14.39
N GLN A 184 8.84 2.80 15.02
CA GLN A 184 7.91 3.76 15.57
C GLN A 184 7.02 4.37 14.47
N GLY A 185 5.69 4.30 14.65
CA GLY A 185 4.72 4.76 13.66
C GLY A 185 4.53 3.82 12.46
N ARG A 186 4.99 2.57 12.58
CA ARG A 186 4.96 1.54 11.53
C ARG A 186 4.23 0.28 11.98
N ALA A 187 4.02 -0.66 11.05
CA ALA A 187 3.27 -1.89 11.23
C ALA A 187 1.87 -1.64 11.80
N LEU A 188 1.19 -0.64 11.26
CA LEU A 188 -0.10 -0.16 11.77
C LEU A 188 -0.92 0.55 10.68
N ILE A 189 -2.16 0.87 11.04
CA ILE A 189 -3.04 1.75 10.27
C ILE A 189 -3.31 2.99 11.12
N TRP A 190 -3.02 4.16 10.56
CA TRP A 190 -3.41 5.45 11.10
C TRP A 190 -4.84 5.80 10.73
N GLU A 191 -5.60 6.37 11.67
CA GLU A 191 -6.81 7.13 11.40
C GLU A 191 -6.46 8.61 11.49
N ILE A 192 -6.80 9.35 10.45
CA ILE A 192 -6.54 10.78 10.31
C ILE A 192 -7.88 11.49 10.24
N ASN A 193 -8.18 12.36 11.19
CA ASN A 193 -9.37 13.20 11.17
C ASN A 193 -9.14 14.37 10.20
N LEU A 194 -9.95 14.48 9.16
CA LEU A 194 -9.73 15.42 8.06
C LEU A 194 -10.05 16.88 8.42
N GLU A 195 -10.90 17.10 9.43
CA GLU A 195 -11.23 18.43 9.93
C GLU A 195 -10.09 19.00 10.80
N THR A 196 -9.55 18.17 11.71
CA THR A 196 -8.59 18.61 12.74
C THR A 196 -7.14 18.27 12.43
N GLY A 197 -6.86 17.40 11.46
CA GLY A 197 -5.53 16.85 11.17
C GLY A 197 -4.99 15.91 12.26
N ARG A 198 -5.79 15.56 13.28
CA ARG A 198 -5.33 14.67 14.36
C ARG A 198 -5.21 13.24 13.87
N GLN A 199 -4.10 12.60 14.24
CA GLN A 199 -3.83 11.19 13.95
C GLN A 199 -3.94 10.36 15.23
N ARG A 200 -4.47 9.14 15.08
CA ARG A 200 -4.40 8.10 16.12
C ARG A 200 -4.13 6.75 15.48
N VAL A 201 -3.50 5.86 16.25
CA VAL A 201 -3.37 4.46 15.84
C VAL A 201 -4.76 3.82 15.84
N PHE A 202 -5.18 3.32 14.69
CA PHE A 202 -6.46 2.63 14.53
C PHE A 202 -6.33 1.14 14.80
N GLY A 203 -5.35 0.48 14.15
CA GLY A 203 -4.97 -0.91 14.37
C GLY A 203 -3.47 -1.08 14.28
N ALA A 204 -2.88 -2.02 15.00
CA ALA A 204 -1.44 -2.22 15.08
C ALA A 204 -1.04 -3.69 15.01
N GLY A 205 0.27 -3.94 14.89
CA GLY A 205 0.81 -5.29 14.76
C GLY A 205 0.49 -5.95 13.41
N LEU A 206 0.24 -5.14 12.39
CA LEU A 206 -0.02 -5.50 11.01
C LEU A 206 1.30 -5.29 10.23
N ARG A 207 2.10 -6.35 10.06
CA ARG A 207 3.47 -6.21 9.52
C ARG A 207 3.53 -5.33 8.27
N ASN A 208 2.73 -5.65 7.26
CA ASN A 208 2.64 -4.87 6.03
C ASN A 208 1.20 -4.94 5.50
N ALA A 209 0.35 -4.08 6.04
CA ALA A 209 -1.01 -3.90 5.55
C ALA A 209 -0.96 -3.21 4.18
N ASN A 210 -1.69 -3.76 3.21
CA ASN A 210 -1.73 -3.26 1.84
C ASN A 210 -3.15 -2.87 1.43
N GLY A 211 -3.90 -3.75 0.79
CA GLY A 211 -5.27 -3.43 0.39
C GLY A 211 -6.09 -2.93 1.59
N LEU A 212 -6.72 -1.79 1.43
CA LEU A 212 -7.59 -1.18 2.42
C LEU A 212 -8.92 -0.85 1.76
N ASP A 213 -10.02 -1.35 2.31
CA ASP A 213 -11.35 -0.93 1.87
C ASP A 213 -12.38 -1.12 2.99
N PHE A 214 -13.50 -0.44 2.88
CA PHE A 214 -14.65 -0.60 3.77
C PHE A 214 -15.62 -1.64 3.23
N SER A 215 -15.96 -2.62 4.07
CA SER A 215 -16.99 -3.58 3.73
C SER A 215 -18.34 -2.87 3.49
N PRO A 216 -18.94 -3.00 2.31
CA PRO A 216 -20.22 -2.36 2.03
C PRO A 216 -21.39 -2.97 2.83
N TRP A 217 -21.16 -4.13 3.45
CA TRP A 217 -22.19 -4.82 4.25
C TRP A 217 -22.09 -4.50 5.72
N SER A 218 -20.89 -4.43 6.30
CA SER A 218 -20.68 -4.22 7.74
C SER A 218 -20.18 -2.83 8.09
N GLY A 219 -19.66 -2.06 7.12
CA GLY A 219 -19.04 -0.75 7.36
C GLY A 219 -17.70 -0.83 8.10
N GLU A 220 -17.15 -2.03 8.29
CA GLU A 220 -15.85 -2.22 8.91
C GLU A 220 -14.71 -2.03 7.90
N LEU A 221 -13.59 -1.49 8.37
CA LEU A 221 -12.35 -1.45 7.58
C LEU A 221 -11.75 -2.85 7.48
N TRP A 222 -11.40 -3.26 6.28
CA TRP A 222 -10.70 -4.51 5.98
C TRP A 222 -9.33 -4.23 5.35
N THR A 223 -8.42 -5.18 5.52
CA THR A 223 -7.07 -5.09 4.95
C THR A 223 -6.51 -6.45 4.60
N THR A 224 -5.69 -6.49 3.56
CA THR A 224 -4.76 -7.60 3.30
C THR A 224 -3.42 -7.30 3.98
N VAL A 225 -2.76 -8.31 4.52
CA VAL A 225 -1.47 -8.14 5.20
C VAL A 225 -0.47 -9.17 4.70
N ASN A 226 0.70 -8.69 4.30
CA ASN A 226 1.84 -9.55 4.01
C ASN A 226 2.64 -9.79 5.28
N GLU A 227 2.73 -11.06 5.67
CA GLU A 227 3.38 -11.50 6.90
C GLU A 227 4.90 -11.69 6.74
N ARG A 228 5.54 -12.07 7.84
CA ARG A 228 7.00 -12.20 7.98
C ARG A 228 7.57 -13.35 7.18
N ASP A 229 8.81 -13.17 6.76
CA ASP A 229 9.58 -14.13 5.99
C ASP A 229 10.52 -14.98 6.87
N MET A 230 11.25 -15.92 6.25
CA MET A 230 12.30 -16.74 6.84
C MET A 230 11.83 -17.77 7.89
N LEU A 231 10.59 -18.26 7.77
CA LEU A 231 10.06 -19.39 8.52
C LEU A 231 9.78 -20.61 7.63
N GLY A 232 10.38 -20.64 6.43
CA GLY A 232 10.22 -21.70 5.44
C GLY A 232 9.14 -21.37 4.41
N SER A 233 8.84 -22.33 3.54
CA SER A 233 7.90 -22.17 2.42
C SER A 233 6.43 -22.16 2.86
N ASP A 234 6.12 -22.71 4.03
CA ASP A 234 4.75 -22.99 4.47
C ASP A 234 4.27 -22.02 5.58
N LEU A 235 5.13 -21.08 6.03
CA LEU A 235 4.87 -20.11 7.08
C LEU A 235 5.50 -18.75 6.74
N VAL A 236 4.88 -17.62 7.12
CA VAL A 236 3.59 -17.42 7.79
C VAL A 236 2.54 -17.12 6.73
N PRO A 237 1.28 -17.55 6.88
CA PRO A 237 0.27 -17.18 5.91
C PRO A 237 0.04 -15.67 5.90
N ASP A 238 0.04 -15.07 4.72
CA ASP A 238 -0.57 -13.77 4.49
C ASP A 238 -2.06 -13.86 4.78
N TYR A 239 -2.71 -12.76 5.09
CA TYR A 239 -4.11 -12.84 5.53
C TYR A 239 -4.97 -11.65 5.09
N LEU A 240 -6.26 -11.89 5.12
CA LEU A 240 -7.32 -10.89 5.01
C LEU A 240 -8.03 -10.79 6.37
N THR A 241 -8.26 -9.59 6.86
CA THR A 241 -8.93 -9.36 8.15
C THR A 241 -9.65 -8.02 8.19
N ASN A 242 -10.73 -7.93 9.01
CA ASN A 242 -11.28 -6.66 9.41
C ASN A 242 -10.38 -6.02 10.49
N VAL A 243 -10.46 -4.72 10.65
CA VAL A 243 -9.62 -3.97 11.60
C VAL A 243 -10.50 -3.18 12.56
N PRO A 244 -10.92 -3.75 13.70
CA PRO A 244 -11.57 -2.97 14.75
C PRO A 244 -10.63 -1.94 15.38
N VAL A 245 -11.18 -0.83 15.87
CA VAL A 245 -10.39 0.20 16.54
C VAL A 245 -9.65 -0.33 17.76
N GLY A 246 -8.37 -0.03 17.88
CA GLY A 246 -7.51 -0.43 19.02
C GLY A 246 -7.05 -1.89 18.99
N VAL A 247 -7.30 -2.62 17.90
CA VAL A 247 -6.87 -4.01 17.74
C VAL A 247 -5.36 -4.11 17.54
N HIS A 248 -4.76 -5.25 17.97
CA HIS A 248 -3.37 -5.59 17.70
C HIS A 248 -3.27 -7.03 17.15
N TYR A 249 -2.52 -7.21 16.05
CA TYR A 249 -2.36 -8.50 15.34
C TYR A 249 -1.05 -9.23 15.66
N GLY A 250 -0.23 -8.68 16.56
CA GLY A 250 0.89 -9.38 17.20
C GLY A 250 2.28 -9.09 16.65
N TRP A 251 2.43 -8.57 15.42
CA TRP A 251 3.76 -8.27 14.90
C TRP A 251 4.55 -7.29 15.81
N PRO A 252 5.83 -7.52 16.07
CA PRO A 252 6.67 -8.59 15.57
C PRO A 252 6.66 -9.88 16.41
N TRP A 253 6.11 -9.88 17.61
CA TRP A 253 6.27 -10.95 18.62
C TRP A 253 5.45 -12.21 18.34
N ILE A 254 4.24 -12.03 17.83
CA ILE A 254 3.24 -13.07 17.68
C ILE A 254 2.73 -13.03 16.23
N TYR A 255 2.40 -14.17 15.67
CA TYR A 255 1.72 -14.27 14.39
C TYR A 255 0.53 -15.23 14.49
N TYR A 256 -0.47 -14.96 13.72
CA TYR A 256 -1.68 -15.72 13.55
C TYR A 256 -2.29 -16.21 14.89
N GLY A 257 -2.57 -15.26 15.78
CA GLY A 257 -3.23 -15.48 17.07
C GLY A 257 -2.27 -15.70 18.24
N ASP A 258 -1.67 -16.88 18.34
CA ASP A 258 -0.91 -17.31 19.53
C ASP A 258 0.48 -17.89 19.23
N ASN A 259 0.97 -17.79 17.99
CA ASN A 259 2.26 -18.33 17.61
C ASN A 259 3.39 -17.34 17.91
N PHE A 260 4.27 -17.67 18.85
CA PHE A 260 5.39 -16.81 19.20
C PHE A 260 6.56 -16.94 18.22
N ASP A 261 7.00 -15.82 17.66
CA ASP A 261 8.23 -15.76 16.88
C ASP A 261 9.45 -15.69 17.80
N ARG A 262 10.12 -16.84 17.99
CA ARG A 262 11.28 -16.97 18.89
C ARG A 262 12.54 -16.25 18.38
N ARG A 263 12.52 -15.72 17.16
CA ARG A 263 13.62 -14.94 16.59
C ARG A 263 13.62 -13.49 17.10
N VAL A 264 12.44 -13.00 17.55
CA VAL A 264 12.29 -11.66 18.11
C VAL A 264 12.97 -11.58 19.46
N LYS A 265 13.95 -10.68 19.58
CA LYS A 265 14.80 -10.55 20.79
C LYS A 265 14.24 -9.59 21.84
N TYR A 266 13.22 -8.81 21.49
CA TYR A 266 12.62 -7.82 22.37
C TYR A 266 11.53 -8.45 23.26
N PRO A 267 11.41 -8.00 24.53
CA PRO A 267 10.35 -8.48 25.41
C PRO A 267 8.98 -8.09 24.86
N ILE A 268 8.00 -8.97 25.03
CA ILE A 268 6.61 -8.68 24.68
C ILE A 268 6.11 -7.56 25.61
N PRO A 269 5.56 -6.45 25.08
CA PRO A 269 5.01 -5.39 25.90
C PRO A 269 3.88 -5.91 26.81
N GLN A 270 3.86 -5.50 28.09
CA GLN A 270 2.78 -5.90 29.01
C GLN A 270 1.39 -5.47 28.54
N ALA A 271 1.31 -4.37 27.79
CA ALA A 271 0.07 -3.89 27.19
C ALA A 271 -0.47 -4.83 26.09
N LEU A 272 0.36 -5.73 25.56
CA LEU A 272 -0.04 -6.70 24.54
C LEU A 272 -0.66 -7.95 25.20
N SER A 273 -1.73 -7.74 25.94
CA SER A 273 -2.44 -8.82 26.66
C SER A 273 -3.42 -9.61 25.78
N TYR A 274 -3.74 -9.07 24.61
CA TYR A 274 -4.63 -9.69 23.63
C TYR A 274 -4.12 -9.44 22.21
N VAL A 275 -3.97 -10.52 21.46
CA VAL A 275 -3.66 -10.50 20.02
C VAL A 275 -4.82 -11.13 19.27
N ARG A 276 -5.34 -10.40 18.31
CA ARG A 276 -6.43 -10.89 17.47
C ARG A 276 -5.90 -11.88 16.42
N THR A 277 -6.59 -12.98 16.24
CA THR A 277 -6.36 -13.87 15.12
C THR A 277 -6.98 -13.25 13.87
N PRO A 278 -6.26 -13.21 12.72
CA PRO A 278 -6.83 -12.78 11.46
C PRO A 278 -8.01 -13.65 11.02
N GLU A 279 -8.93 -13.06 10.24
CA GLU A 279 -10.18 -13.73 9.83
C GLU A 279 -9.93 -14.82 8.80
N TYR A 280 -9.02 -14.60 7.84
CA TYR A 280 -8.81 -15.53 6.73
C TYR A 280 -7.34 -15.62 6.31
N ALA A 281 -6.79 -16.84 6.34
CA ALA A 281 -5.45 -17.13 5.84
C ALA A 281 -5.49 -17.28 4.33
N LEU A 282 -4.71 -16.45 3.61
CA LEU A 282 -4.59 -16.50 2.16
C LEU A 282 -3.58 -17.57 1.68
N GLY A 283 -2.75 -18.05 2.59
CA GLY A 283 -1.61 -18.92 2.31
C GLY A 283 -0.27 -18.18 2.46
N PRO A 284 0.86 -18.92 2.56
CA PRO A 284 2.16 -18.32 2.74
C PRO A 284 2.63 -17.63 1.46
N HIS A 285 3.26 -16.46 1.60
CA HIS A 285 3.96 -15.74 0.53
C HIS A 285 3.13 -15.40 -0.71
N VAL A 286 1.81 -15.20 -0.56
CA VAL A 286 0.93 -14.84 -1.69
C VAL A 286 1.05 -13.37 -2.09
N ALA A 287 1.58 -12.53 -1.19
CA ALA A 287 1.81 -11.11 -1.41
C ALA A 287 0.57 -10.37 -1.92
N ALA A 288 -0.56 -10.54 -1.22
CA ALA A 288 -1.80 -9.85 -1.54
C ALA A 288 -1.63 -8.32 -1.37
N LEU A 289 -1.87 -7.55 -2.44
CA LEU A 289 -1.62 -6.10 -2.50
C LEU A 289 -2.89 -5.26 -2.69
N GLY A 290 -4.01 -5.85 -3.00
CA GLY A 290 -5.28 -5.17 -3.21
C GLY A 290 -6.42 -5.80 -2.41
N LEU A 291 -7.54 -5.07 -2.31
CA LEU A 291 -8.80 -5.51 -1.73
C LEU A 291 -9.95 -4.90 -2.56
#